data_1506db6c9457809b4bae5ceb237678bc
#
_entry.id   1506db6c9457809b4bae5ceb237678bc
#
_cell.length_a   1.000
_cell.length_b   1.000
_cell.length_c   1.000
_cell.angle_alpha   90.00
_cell.angle_beta   90.00
_cell.angle_gamma   90.00
#
_symmetry.space_group_name_H-M   'P 1'
#
loop_
_entity.id
_entity.type
_entity.pdbx_description
1 polymer ?
#
loop_
_entity_poly.entity_id
_entity_poly.type
_entity_poly.pdbx_seq_one_letter_code
_entity_poly.pdbx_strand_id
1 'polypeptide(L)'
;FPYTTLFRSQRILTEAGALAPERIVGVETGGCPHTAIREDASMNLAAVEALSEKFGNLDLIFVESGGDNLSATFSPELADLTIYVIDVAEGEKIPRKGGPGITKSDFLVINKTDLAPYVGASLEVMASDTQRMRGDRPWTFTNLKQGDGLSTIIAFLEDKGMLGK
;
A
#
# COMPACT_ATOMS: atom_id res chain seq x y z
N PHE A 1 9.74 -17.88 -16.50
CA PHE A 1 8.97 -16.82 -17.17
C PHE A 1 9.01 -15.55 -16.32
N PRO A 2 9.94 -14.61 -16.54
CA PRO A 2 10.06 -13.43 -15.69
C PRO A 2 9.10 -12.29 -16.03
N TYR A 3 8.32 -12.38 -17.12
CA TYR A 3 7.55 -11.25 -17.65
C TYR A 3 6.12 -11.11 -17.11
N THR A 4 5.63 -12.02 -16.28
CA THR A 4 4.22 -12.04 -15.88
C THR A 4 3.91 -11.29 -14.59
N THR A 5 4.92 -10.86 -13.83
CA THR A 5 4.70 -10.28 -12.49
C THR A 5 4.50 -8.76 -12.53
N LEU A 6 5.16 -8.06 -13.45
CA LEU A 6 5.17 -6.59 -13.51
C LEU A 6 3.85 -5.97 -13.96
N PHE A 7 3.07 -6.67 -14.80
CA PHE A 7 1.75 -6.19 -15.25
C PHE A 7 0.58 -6.85 -14.52
N ARG A 8 0.85 -7.59 -13.46
CA ARG A 8 -0.18 -8.36 -12.77
C ARG A 8 -1.22 -7.45 -12.13
N SER A 9 -0.81 -6.43 -11.40
CA SER A 9 -1.72 -5.48 -10.75
C SER A 9 -2.50 -4.68 -11.78
N GLN A 10 -1.84 -4.16 -12.83
CA GLN A 10 -2.52 -3.46 -13.91
C GLN A 10 -3.61 -4.34 -14.54
N ARG A 11 -3.30 -5.60 -14.87
CA ARG A 11 -4.27 -6.52 -15.45
C ARG A 11 -5.42 -6.79 -14.51
N ILE A 12 -5.13 -7.12 -13.24
CA ILE A 12 -6.15 -7.42 -12.24
C ILE A 12 -7.08 -6.23 -12.00
N LEU A 13 -6.54 -5.02 -11.86
CA LEU A 13 -7.33 -3.80 -11.65
C LEU A 13 -8.18 -3.47 -12.88
N THR A 14 -7.65 -3.69 -14.07
CA THR A 14 -8.39 -3.50 -15.32
C THR A 14 -9.52 -4.52 -15.47
N GLU A 15 -9.23 -5.80 -15.25
CA GLU A 15 -10.22 -6.89 -15.31
C GLU A 15 -11.32 -6.73 -14.23
N ALA A 16 -10.95 -6.21 -13.05
CA ALA A 16 -11.89 -5.91 -11.97
C ALA A 16 -12.72 -4.65 -12.23
N GLY A 17 -12.40 -3.85 -13.24
CA GLY A 17 -13.09 -2.60 -13.52
C GLY A 17 -12.90 -1.54 -12.41
N ALA A 18 -11.77 -1.60 -11.70
CA ALA A 18 -11.49 -0.67 -10.60
C ALA A 18 -11.42 0.79 -11.06
N LEU A 19 -10.83 1.00 -12.23
CA LEU A 19 -10.76 2.28 -12.94
C LEU A 19 -10.84 2.04 -14.45
N ALA A 20 -11.11 3.10 -15.21
CA ALA A 20 -11.00 3.05 -16.67
C ALA A 20 -9.55 2.67 -17.07
N PRO A 21 -9.35 1.76 -18.05
CA PRO A 21 -8.03 1.23 -18.39
C PRO A 21 -6.96 2.30 -18.65
N GLU A 22 -7.34 3.41 -19.24
CA GLU A 22 -6.44 4.54 -19.54
C GLU A 22 -5.94 5.29 -18.30
N ARG A 23 -6.53 5.02 -17.11
CA ARG A 23 -6.13 5.55 -15.81
C ARG A 23 -5.23 4.59 -15.03
N ILE A 24 -4.93 3.43 -15.59
CA ILE A 24 -4.11 2.39 -14.96
C ILE A 24 -2.84 2.21 -15.77
N VAL A 25 -1.69 2.52 -15.20
CA VAL A 25 -0.39 2.40 -15.86
C VAL A 25 0.48 1.40 -15.13
N GLY A 26 0.98 0.41 -15.84
CA GLY A 26 2.02 -0.49 -15.34
C GLY A 26 3.39 0.08 -15.68
N VAL A 27 4.25 0.27 -14.68
CA VAL A 27 5.62 0.76 -14.87
C VAL A 27 6.57 -0.42 -14.81
N GLU A 28 7.27 -0.69 -15.91
CA GLU A 28 8.31 -1.71 -15.96
C GLU A 28 9.63 -1.13 -15.48
N THR A 29 10.03 -1.51 -14.26
CA THR A 29 11.31 -1.12 -13.71
C THR A 29 12.34 -2.19 -14.04
N GLY A 30 13.36 -1.86 -14.81
CA GLY A 30 14.36 -2.81 -15.32
C GLY A 30 15.22 -3.53 -14.29
N GLY A 31 14.90 -3.39 -13.01
CA GLY A 31 15.63 -3.96 -11.87
C GLY A 31 14.70 -4.37 -10.73
N CYS A 32 15.23 -4.34 -9.51
CA CYS A 32 14.47 -4.63 -8.30
C CYS A 32 13.36 -3.57 -8.10
N PRO A 33 12.09 -3.96 -7.97
CA PRO A 33 10.98 -3.01 -7.77
C PRO A 33 11.19 -2.05 -6.58
N HIS A 34 11.93 -2.49 -5.57
CA HIS A 34 12.23 -1.70 -4.38
C HIS A 34 13.19 -0.53 -4.64
N THR A 35 14.15 -0.72 -5.54
CA THR A 35 15.04 0.35 -6.00
C THR A 35 14.24 1.44 -6.70
N ALA A 36 13.28 1.06 -7.53
CA ALA A 36 12.47 1.97 -8.34
C ALA A 36 11.48 2.84 -7.53
N ILE A 37 11.18 2.49 -6.30
CA ILE A 37 10.31 3.32 -5.45
C ILE A 37 11.09 4.21 -4.47
N ARG A 38 12.39 3.98 -4.31
CA ARG A 38 13.21 4.68 -3.31
C ARG A 38 14.51 5.26 -3.83
N GLU A 39 15.34 4.46 -4.50
CA GLU A 39 16.70 4.88 -4.91
C GLU A 39 16.70 5.55 -6.27
N ASP A 40 15.87 5.05 -7.20
CA ASP A 40 15.68 5.64 -8.52
C ASP A 40 14.19 5.61 -8.89
N ALA A 41 13.47 6.63 -8.45
CA ALA A 41 12.04 6.78 -8.70
C ALA A 41 11.71 7.38 -10.08
N SER A 42 12.70 7.65 -10.93
CA SER A 42 12.55 8.41 -12.17
C SER A 42 11.46 7.87 -13.11
N MET A 43 11.39 6.55 -13.29
CA MET A 43 10.37 5.94 -14.16
C MET A 43 8.96 6.08 -13.59
N ASN A 44 8.80 5.95 -12.27
CA ASN A 44 7.52 6.13 -11.60
C ASN A 44 7.11 7.60 -11.61
N LEU A 45 8.04 8.53 -11.39
CA LEU A 45 7.80 9.97 -11.48
C LEU A 45 7.34 10.37 -12.88
N ALA A 46 8.01 9.87 -13.93
CA ALA A 46 7.61 10.11 -15.32
C ALA A 46 6.19 9.58 -15.62
N ALA A 47 5.81 8.44 -15.05
CA ALA A 47 4.45 7.91 -15.20
C ALA A 47 3.42 8.76 -14.45
N VAL A 48 3.74 9.26 -13.27
CA VAL A 48 2.88 10.19 -12.49
C VAL A 48 2.69 11.49 -13.26
N GLU A 49 3.76 12.06 -13.80
CA GLU A 49 3.72 13.28 -14.62
C GLU A 49 2.85 13.09 -15.86
N ALA A 50 3.06 11.99 -16.61
CA ALA A 50 2.27 11.68 -17.79
C ALA A 50 0.77 11.51 -17.49
N LEU A 51 0.41 10.90 -16.36
CA LEU A 51 -0.98 10.79 -15.93
C LEU A 51 -1.55 12.17 -15.56
N SER A 52 -0.78 12.99 -14.86
CA SER A 52 -1.18 14.34 -14.45
C SER A 52 -1.41 15.25 -15.67
N GLU A 53 -0.54 15.19 -16.65
CA GLU A 53 -0.70 15.92 -17.90
C GLU A 53 -1.92 15.46 -18.71
N LYS A 54 -2.11 14.14 -18.81
CA LYS A 54 -3.20 13.53 -19.57
C LYS A 54 -4.58 13.87 -19.01
N PHE A 55 -4.72 13.90 -17.69
CA PHE A 55 -6.03 14.05 -17.04
C PHE A 55 -6.25 15.43 -16.39
N GLY A 56 -5.21 16.25 -16.26
CA GLY A 56 -5.27 17.69 -15.91
C GLY A 56 -5.70 18.03 -14.49
N ASN A 57 -6.62 17.28 -13.88
CA ASN A 57 -7.18 17.55 -12.55
C ASN A 57 -7.44 16.23 -11.81
N LEU A 58 -6.35 15.59 -11.41
CA LEU A 58 -6.42 14.41 -10.55
C LEU A 58 -6.38 14.85 -9.08
N ASP A 59 -7.34 14.40 -8.29
CA ASP A 59 -7.35 14.63 -6.85
C ASP A 59 -6.38 13.68 -6.14
N LEU A 60 -6.18 12.49 -6.71
CA LEU A 60 -5.38 11.44 -6.09
C LEU A 60 -4.74 10.53 -7.14
N ILE A 61 -3.47 10.18 -6.93
CA ILE A 61 -2.75 9.16 -7.70
C ILE A 61 -2.26 8.09 -6.73
N PHE A 62 -2.64 6.84 -6.97
CA PHE A 62 -2.11 5.71 -6.22
C PHE A 62 -0.89 5.13 -6.93
N VAL A 63 0.21 5.03 -6.21
CA VAL A 63 1.41 4.32 -6.66
C VAL A 63 1.52 3.04 -5.86
N GLU A 64 1.39 1.89 -6.53
CA GLU A 64 1.50 0.58 -5.89
C GLU A 64 2.88 -0.02 -6.16
N SER A 65 3.54 -0.47 -5.11
CA SER A 65 4.73 -1.31 -5.21
C SER A 65 4.37 -2.78 -5.04
N GLY A 66 5.12 -3.65 -5.70
CA GLY A 66 5.01 -5.08 -5.47
C GLY A 66 5.16 -5.45 -4.00
N GLY A 67 4.37 -6.42 -3.53
CA GLY A 67 4.31 -6.83 -2.13
C GLY A 67 5.60 -7.44 -1.57
N ASP A 68 5.55 -7.75 -0.28
CA ASP A 68 6.58 -8.51 0.45
C ASP A 68 7.89 -7.76 0.72
N ASN A 69 7.80 -6.47 1.09
CA ASN A 69 9.02 -5.76 1.48
C ASN A 69 8.87 -4.91 2.75
N LEU A 70 9.14 -5.52 3.90
CA LEU A 70 9.20 -4.82 5.18
C LEU A 70 10.30 -3.75 5.25
N SER A 71 11.30 -3.80 4.37
CA SER A 71 12.49 -2.96 4.41
C SER A 71 12.42 -1.72 3.50
N ALA A 72 11.48 -1.65 2.56
CA ALA A 72 11.34 -0.52 1.67
C ALA A 72 10.20 0.43 2.06
N THR A 73 10.41 1.71 1.81
CA THR A 73 9.39 2.76 1.82
C THR A 73 9.50 3.55 0.54
N PHE A 74 8.41 4.19 0.14
CA PHE A 74 8.45 5.13 -0.98
C PHE A 74 9.38 6.30 -0.69
N SER A 75 10.04 6.79 -1.74
CA SER A 75 10.73 8.07 -1.70
C SER A 75 9.73 9.20 -1.43
N PRO A 76 10.07 10.19 -0.60
CA PRO A 76 9.23 11.39 -0.41
C PRO A 76 8.98 12.18 -1.70
N GLU A 77 9.81 11.99 -2.71
CA GLU A 77 9.62 12.59 -4.05
C GLU A 77 8.50 11.91 -4.83
N LEU A 78 8.23 10.63 -4.54
CA LEU A 78 7.25 9.82 -5.26
C LEU A 78 5.89 9.79 -4.57
N ALA A 79 5.83 9.89 -3.25
CA ALA A 79 4.59 9.76 -2.50
C ALA A 79 4.53 10.73 -1.33
N ASP A 80 3.46 11.53 -1.27
CA ASP A 80 3.16 12.43 -0.16
C ASP A 80 2.70 11.65 1.09
N LEU A 81 1.98 10.54 0.88
CA LEU A 81 1.49 9.66 1.93
C LEU A 81 1.80 8.21 1.59
N THR A 82 2.16 7.44 2.60
CA THR A 82 2.44 6.01 2.48
C THR A 82 1.47 5.19 3.31
N ILE A 83 0.74 4.29 2.67
CA ILE A 83 -0.06 3.25 3.33
C ILE A 83 0.67 1.93 3.16
N TYR A 84 1.00 1.30 4.26
CA TYR A 84 1.60 -0.02 4.25
C TYR A 84 0.56 -1.07 4.61
N VAL A 85 0.48 -2.12 3.81
CA VAL A 85 -0.51 -3.19 4.00
C VAL A 85 0.21 -4.49 4.28
N ILE A 86 -0.11 -5.10 5.42
CA ILE A 86 0.23 -6.48 5.75
C ILE A 86 -1.04 -7.28 5.93
N ASP A 87 -0.95 -8.59 5.94
CA ASP A 87 -2.10 -9.41 6.25
C ASP A 87 -1.84 -10.42 7.38
N VAL A 88 -2.92 -10.87 7.99
CA VAL A 88 -2.86 -11.80 9.13
C VAL A 88 -2.28 -13.16 8.72
N ALA A 89 -2.41 -13.56 7.45
CA ALA A 89 -1.90 -14.83 6.95
C ALA A 89 -0.37 -14.88 6.89
N GLU A 90 0.32 -13.72 6.92
CA GLU A 90 1.77 -13.65 7.07
C GLU A 90 2.28 -14.05 8.47
N GLY A 91 1.34 -14.16 9.41
CA GLY A 91 1.58 -14.57 10.80
C GLY A 91 1.64 -13.43 11.80
N GLU A 92 1.25 -13.72 13.04
CA GLU A 92 1.14 -12.73 14.13
C GLU A 92 2.44 -11.98 14.44
N LYS A 93 3.59 -12.52 14.03
CA LYS A 93 4.92 -11.95 14.34
C LYS A 93 5.34 -10.82 13.41
N ILE A 94 4.59 -10.56 12.33
CA ILE A 94 4.98 -9.56 11.35
C ILE A 94 5.11 -8.16 11.96
N PRO A 95 4.16 -7.65 12.76
CA PRO A 95 4.33 -6.32 13.35
C PRO A 95 5.61 -6.17 14.17
N ARG A 96 5.96 -7.16 15.00
CA ARG A 96 7.17 -7.10 15.86
C ARG A 96 8.49 -7.24 15.10
N LYS A 97 8.49 -7.76 13.86
CA LYS A 97 9.69 -7.77 13.02
C LYS A 97 10.11 -6.35 12.65
N GLY A 98 9.17 -5.43 12.65
CA GLY A 98 9.43 -4.04 12.34
C GLY A 98 9.78 -3.82 10.87
N GLY A 99 10.73 -2.92 10.64
CA GLY A 99 11.08 -2.44 9.32
C GLY A 99 10.38 -1.13 8.98
N PRO A 100 10.91 -0.36 8.02
CA PRO A 100 10.39 0.96 7.68
C PRO A 100 8.92 0.96 7.25
N GLY A 101 8.46 -0.06 6.54
CA GLY A 101 7.06 -0.20 6.16
C GLY A 101 6.12 -0.17 7.37
N ILE A 102 6.47 -0.91 8.43
CA ILE A 102 5.67 -0.93 9.65
C ILE A 102 5.88 0.33 10.50
N THR A 103 7.12 0.76 10.69
CA THR A 103 7.45 1.81 11.66
C THR A 103 7.34 3.23 11.14
N LYS A 104 7.44 3.45 9.83
CA LYS A 104 7.53 4.79 9.21
C LYS A 104 6.37 5.15 8.28
N SER A 105 5.61 4.17 7.76
CA SER A 105 4.43 4.48 6.93
C SER A 105 3.46 5.39 7.67
N ASP A 106 2.80 6.27 6.96
CA ASP A 106 1.83 7.19 7.55
C ASP A 106 0.61 6.43 8.09
N PHE A 107 0.22 5.38 7.41
CA PHE A 107 -0.85 4.48 7.87
C PHE A 107 -0.45 3.01 7.68
N LEU A 108 -0.79 2.16 8.66
CA LEU A 108 -0.63 0.72 8.54
C LEU A 108 -2.00 0.02 8.52
N VAL A 109 -2.19 -0.85 7.55
CA VAL A 109 -3.37 -1.71 7.44
C VAL A 109 -2.96 -3.15 7.72
N ILE A 110 -3.66 -3.80 8.65
CA ILE A 110 -3.53 -5.23 8.93
C ILE A 110 -4.81 -5.90 8.41
N ASN A 111 -4.72 -6.47 7.20
CA ASN A 111 -5.88 -6.98 6.48
C ASN A 111 -6.13 -8.48 6.72
N LYS A 112 -7.27 -8.96 6.23
CA LYS A 112 -7.70 -10.35 6.26
C LYS A 112 -7.85 -10.91 7.70
N THR A 113 -8.42 -10.10 8.60
CA THR A 113 -8.61 -10.48 10.01
C THR A 113 -9.47 -11.74 10.19
N ASP A 114 -10.34 -12.03 9.23
CA ASP A 114 -11.14 -13.25 9.16
C ASP A 114 -10.28 -14.53 9.07
N LEU A 115 -9.04 -14.42 8.59
CA LEU A 115 -8.12 -15.57 8.51
C LEU A 115 -7.42 -15.90 9.82
N ALA A 116 -7.45 -15.01 10.83
CA ALA A 116 -6.74 -15.21 12.09
C ALA A 116 -6.95 -16.59 12.75
N PRO A 117 -8.18 -17.10 12.86
CA PRO A 117 -8.41 -18.43 13.45
C PRO A 117 -7.82 -19.57 12.63
N TYR A 118 -7.74 -19.42 11.31
CA TYR A 118 -7.27 -20.46 10.40
C TYR A 118 -5.74 -20.56 10.32
N VAL A 119 -5.04 -19.46 10.61
CA VAL A 119 -3.57 -19.41 10.60
C VAL A 119 -2.96 -19.41 12.00
N GLY A 120 -3.81 -19.50 13.03
CA GLY A 120 -3.37 -19.51 14.42
C GLY A 120 -2.74 -18.18 14.87
N ALA A 121 -3.17 -17.06 14.28
CA ALA A 121 -2.69 -15.72 14.64
C ALA A 121 -3.58 -15.09 15.71
N SER A 122 -2.94 -14.47 16.72
CA SER A 122 -3.63 -13.66 17.72
C SER A 122 -3.67 -12.20 17.30
N LEU A 123 -4.87 -11.67 17.08
CA LEU A 123 -5.06 -10.24 16.79
C LEU A 123 -4.63 -9.36 17.99
N GLU A 124 -4.77 -9.84 19.21
CA GLU A 124 -4.33 -9.12 20.40
C GLU A 124 -2.80 -8.96 20.43
N VAL A 125 -2.07 -10.02 20.08
CA VAL A 125 -0.61 -9.99 19.96
C VAL A 125 -0.21 -9.03 18.85
N MET A 126 -0.86 -9.11 17.71
CA MET A 126 -0.58 -8.20 16.58
C MET A 126 -0.87 -6.75 16.95
N ALA A 127 -1.95 -6.46 17.66
CA ALA A 127 -2.29 -5.11 18.13
C ALA A 127 -1.23 -4.58 19.09
N SER A 128 -0.85 -5.35 20.10
CA SER A 128 0.18 -4.97 21.08
C SER A 128 1.53 -4.71 20.43
N ASP A 129 1.96 -5.60 19.53
CA ASP A 129 3.21 -5.45 18.79
C ASP A 129 3.17 -4.23 17.87
N THR A 130 2.05 -4.00 17.18
CA THR A 130 1.85 -2.84 16.31
C THR A 130 1.95 -1.53 17.09
N GLN A 131 1.21 -1.45 18.21
CA GLN A 131 1.26 -0.26 19.08
C GLN A 131 2.67 0.03 19.59
N ARG A 132 3.39 -1.01 20.00
CA ARG A 132 4.78 -0.87 20.45
C ARG A 132 5.72 -0.37 19.33
N MET A 133 5.53 -0.85 18.11
CA MET A 133 6.40 -0.52 16.98
C MET A 133 6.08 0.83 16.33
N ARG A 134 4.82 1.25 16.39
CA ARG A 134 4.34 2.47 15.73
C ARG A 134 4.17 3.67 16.67
N GLY A 135 4.04 3.44 17.99
CA GLY A 135 3.66 4.50 18.94
C GLY A 135 2.31 5.10 18.54
N ASP A 136 2.26 6.43 18.36
CA ASP A 136 1.03 7.17 18.03
C ASP A 136 0.67 7.17 16.53
N ARG A 137 1.46 6.50 15.69
CA ARG A 137 1.16 6.44 14.25
C ARG A 137 -0.08 5.60 13.98
N PRO A 138 -1.02 6.08 13.14
CA PRO A 138 -2.31 5.42 12.93
C PRO A 138 -2.15 4.07 12.24
N TRP A 139 -3.02 3.15 12.63
CA TRP A 139 -3.15 1.83 12.03
C TRP A 139 -4.55 1.27 12.27
N THR A 140 -4.94 0.25 11.50
CA THR A 140 -6.23 -0.42 11.67
C THR A 140 -6.19 -1.88 11.26
N PHE A 141 -7.05 -2.67 11.89
CA PHE A 141 -7.45 -3.99 11.38
C PHE A 141 -8.52 -3.86 10.32
N THR A 142 -8.48 -4.71 9.31
CA THR A 142 -9.46 -4.72 8.24
C THR A 142 -9.81 -6.13 7.77
N ASN A 143 -11.02 -6.25 7.23
CA ASN A 143 -11.39 -7.30 6.29
C ASN A 143 -11.97 -6.61 5.05
N LEU A 144 -11.10 -6.14 4.16
CA LEU A 144 -11.49 -5.33 3.02
C LEU A 144 -12.41 -6.08 2.03
N LYS A 145 -12.38 -7.42 2.03
CA LYS A 145 -13.31 -8.23 1.25
C LYS A 145 -14.77 -8.03 1.69
N GLN A 146 -14.98 -7.77 2.98
CA GLN A 146 -16.32 -7.53 3.56
C GLN A 146 -16.59 -6.04 3.80
N GLY A 147 -15.59 -5.18 3.58
CA GLY A 147 -15.68 -3.73 3.79
C GLY A 147 -15.32 -3.29 5.21
N ASP A 148 -14.95 -4.22 6.11
CA ASP A 148 -14.62 -3.89 7.49
C ASP A 148 -13.32 -3.06 7.55
N GLY A 149 -13.37 -1.93 8.25
CA GLY A 149 -12.26 -1.01 8.42
C GLY A 149 -11.96 -0.11 7.21
N LEU A 150 -12.67 -0.26 6.09
CA LEU A 150 -12.48 0.58 4.90
C LEU A 150 -12.74 2.06 5.20
N SER A 151 -13.80 2.36 5.95
CA SER A 151 -14.15 3.74 6.33
C SER A 151 -13.04 4.47 7.09
N THR A 152 -12.26 3.74 7.91
CA THR A 152 -11.11 4.31 8.63
C THR A 152 -9.99 4.71 7.67
N ILE A 153 -9.75 3.91 6.64
CA ILE A 153 -8.75 4.23 5.60
C ILE A 153 -9.19 5.44 4.78
N ILE A 154 -10.48 5.48 4.39
CA ILE A 154 -11.05 6.60 3.64
C ILE A 154 -10.95 7.89 4.45
N ALA A 155 -11.37 7.89 5.72
CA ALA A 155 -11.28 9.05 6.58
C ALA A 155 -9.84 9.56 6.75
N PHE A 156 -8.85 8.64 6.85
CA PHE A 156 -7.44 9.01 6.89
C PHE A 156 -7.00 9.69 5.58
N LEU A 157 -7.39 9.15 4.43
CA LEU A 157 -7.04 9.73 3.12
C LEU A 157 -7.71 11.09 2.92
N GLU A 158 -8.95 11.26 3.33
CA GLU A 158 -9.66 12.54 3.25
C GLU A 158 -9.01 13.60 4.14
N ASP A 159 -8.63 13.24 5.38
CA ASP A 159 -7.98 14.16 6.32
C ASP A 159 -6.57 14.56 5.85
N LYS A 160 -5.73 13.57 5.54
CA LYS A 160 -4.31 13.81 5.20
C LYS A 160 -4.11 14.21 3.75
N GLY A 161 -4.94 13.70 2.83
CA GLY A 161 -4.92 14.06 1.41
C GLY A 161 -5.61 15.39 1.10
N MET A 162 -6.23 16.04 2.11
CA MET A 162 -6.99 17.29 1.93
C MET A 162 -8.13 17.17 0.90
N LEU A 163 -8.70 15.97 0.75
CA LEU A 163 -9.73 15.68 -0.27
C LEU A 163 -11.14 16.15 0.15
N GLY A 164 -11.32 16.58 1.38
CA GLY A 164 -12.60 16.97 1.97
C GLY A 164 -12.89 18.49 1.97
N LYS A 165 -12.26 19.27 1.08
CA LYS A 165 -12.48 20.73 1.00
C LYS A 165 -13.21 21.13 -0.26
#